data_918dfa0d40f99ea32f1f5eb5f75752f6
#
_entry.id   918dfa0d40f99ea32f1f5eb5f75752f6
#
_cell.length_a   1.000
_cell.length_b   1.000
_cell.length_c   1.000
_cell.angle_alpha   90.00
_cell.angle_beta   90.00
_cell.angle_gamma   90.00
#
_symmetry.space_group_name_H-M   'P 1'
#
loop_
_entity.id
_entity.type
_entity.pdbx_description
1 polymer ?
#
loop_
_entity_poly.entity_id
_entity_poly.type
_entity_poly.pdbx_seq_one_letter_code
_entity_poly.pdbx_strand_id
1 'polypeptide(L)'
;MMSATSITAPTPRPSASASPGLTALPVDLSHSPVLGIIGVILGAGIVTLAGRLLSLGLADLKGSVGFGADDGAWIPSAFNVALMFIGPFSVYLGGLLGIRKVLFYSAAAFTLISALLSLVHNYALMVGLLAAAGLTSGTFYPLTLTFALKNIPLRYLALVVSLYATCIEGAVNFAPSIYGFCRNNLSWQWIFWIPALLTPVMMACIYFGIPETPKPQTKKQPPSFMGFVFLSAGFALLYAALDQGQRLDWWRSGTFTALFASGMFLLLCSLVRRLRSPNFLVDLPYLRQWNTILLAVALFAYRFVLLATIIIIPQSLSVHGLDAQQYGPSVLWTAIFELFLAFVGALLLSKGFDARLLMATGFAAVAFACLINANFTSAWAPENYFRSELLMGVGQSFAIMGLVASLVQQAAFSGGLSAPQRALTFAAFFHTVRLFGGQVGVAFMGHFIADREKLHSNLLGLHVQAGSWVTDENLRQLAAGLSAKSSGLMAATGRAAEIIASKLRLQAYSLTFIDGFHLVAWACAGILLLTTLLRKAPMNFAQISLLQQEFISTKRKQS
;
A
#
# COMPACT_ATOMS: atom_id res chain seq x y z
N MET A 1 59.59 62.14 6.84
CA MET A 1 58.54 61.67 5.89
C MET A 1 57.97 60.40 6.45
N MET A 2 56.83 60.47 7.13
CA MET A 2 56.14 59.35 7.78
C MET A 2 55.08 58.83 6.81
N SER A 3 55.17 57.56 6.48
CA SER A 3 54.21 56.85 5.65
C SER A 3 53.07 56.31 6.55
N ALA A 4 51.85 56.76 6.29
CA ALA A 4 50.66 56.33 6.99
C ALA A 4 50.22 54.97 6.51
N THR A 5 50.24 53.98 7.41
CA THR A 5 49.63 52.64 7.19
C THR A 5 48.12 52.72 7.34
N SER A 6 47.39 52.52 6.25
CA SER A 6 45.93 52.41 6.21
C SER A 6 45.47 51.07 6.85
N ILE A 7 44.74 51.18 7.96
CA ILE A 7 44.05 50.05 8.60
C ILE A 7 42.83 49.70 7.73
N THR A 8 42.88 48.59 7.01
CA THR A 8 41.71 48.05 6.31
C THR A 8 40.76 47.42 7.32
N ALA A 9 39.52 47.93 7.36
CA ALA A 9 38.43 47.39 8.14
C ALA A 9 38.15 45.92 7.76
N PRO A 10 37.80 45.05 8.72
CA PRO A 10 37.47 43.65 8.39
C PRO A 10 36.20 43.58 7.54
N THR A 11 36.30 42.89 6.39
CA THR A 11 35.16 42.56 5.54
C THR A 11 34.09 41.85 6.35
N PRO A 12 32.80 42.22 6.24
CA PRO A 12 31.73 41.53 6.92
C PRO A 12 31.68 40.05 6.45
N ARG A 13 31.72 39.13 7.43
CA ARG A 13 31.49 37.70 7.17
C ARG A 13 30.17 37.54 6.39
N PRO A 14 30.14 36.72 5.33
CA PRO A 14 28.89 36.46 4.65
C PRO A 14 27.90 35.89 5.67
N SER A 15 26.79 36.61 5.84
CA SER A 15 25.64 36.16 6.62
C SER A 15 25.31 34.73 6.20
N ALA A 16 25.22 33.81 7.18
CA ALA A 16 24.80 32.44 6.98
C ALA A 16 23.56 32.49 6.09
N SER A 17 23.71 31.99 4.86
CA SER A 17 22.63 31.87 3.88
C SER A 17 21.48 31.14 4.57
N ALA A 18 20.40 31.86 4.80
CA ALA A 18 19.15 31.29 5.28
C ALA A 18 18.85 30.07 4.46
N SER A 19 18.73 28.92 5.11
CA SER A 19 18.34 27.66 4.48
C SER A 19 17.07 27.89 3.67
N PRO A 20 17.10 27.75 2.33
CA PRO A 20 15.94 28.03 1.50
C PRO A 20 14.96 26.88 1.65
N GLY A 21 13.93 26.99 2.44
CA GLY A 21 12.88 25.98 2.44
C GLY A 21 11.85 26.01 3.57
N LEU A 22 12.14 26.61 4.69
CA LEU A 22 11.21 26.70 5.82
C LEU A 22 10.56 28.10 5.93
N THR A 23 10.09 28.66 4.82
CA THR A 23 9.16 29.78 4.92
C THR A 23 7.87 29.26 5.55
N ALA A 24 7.57 29.72 6.74
CA ALA A 24 6.40 29.36 7.52
C ALA A 24 5.15 29.38 6.65
N LEU A 25 4.55 28.22 6.49
CA LEU A 25 3.19 28.11 5.98
C LEU A 25 2.29 28.79 7.01
N PRO A 26 1.45 29.79 6.63
CA PRO A 26 0.50 30.38 7.54
C PRO A 26 -0.48 29.30 7.98
N VAL A 27 -0.38 28.86 9.23
CA VAL A 27 -1.34 27.94 9.84
C VAL A 27 -2.57 28.77 10.20
N ASP A 28 -3.63 28.62 9.44
CA ASP A 28 -4.93 29.19 9.80
C ASP A 28 -5.49 28.39 10.97
N LEU A 29 -5.45 28.98 12.17
CA LEU A 29 -5.90 28.36 13.42
C LEU A 29 -7.44 28.38 13.58
N SER A 30 -8.18 28.91 12.62
CA SER A 30 -9.66 28.98 12.66
C SER A 30 -10.34 27.61 12.55
N HIS A 31 -9.61 26.58 12.12
CA HIS A 31 -10.12 25.21 11.95
C HIS A 31 -9.46 24.25 12.94
N SER A 32 -10.20 23.22 13.35
CA SER A 32 -9.70 22.21 14.29
C SER A 32 -8.65 21.30 13.61
N PRO A 33 -7.36 21.40 13.93
CA PRO A 33 -6.33 20.57 13.31
C PRO A 33 -6.51 19.09 13.61
N VAL A 34 -7.13 18.76 14.74
CA VAL A 34 -7.40 17.37 15.14
C VAL A 34 -8.41 16.71 14.19
N LEU A 35 -9.50 17.40 13.84
CA LEU A 35 -10.48 16.88 12.88
C LEU A 35 -9.85 16.69 11.49
N GLY A 36 -8.99 17.63 11.08
CA GLY A 36 -8.23 17.48 9.84
C GLY A 36 -7.34 16.24 9.83
N ILE A 37 -6.65 15.95 10.93
CA ILE A 37 -5.81 14.74 11.09
C ILE A 37 -6.68 13.48 11.02
N ILE A 38 -7.78 13.44 11.74
CA ILE A 38 -8.73 12.30 11.70
C ILE A 38 -9.24 12.09 10.27
N GLY A 39 -9.66 13.15 9.58
CA GLY A 39 -10.11 13.06 8.19
C GLY A 39 -9.04 12.51 7.23
N VAL A 40 -7.77 12.89 7.42
CA VAL A 40 -6.62 12.36 6.65
C VAL A 40 -6.42 10.87 6.87
N ILE A 41 -6.43 10.44 8.13
CA ILE A 41 -6.24 9.04 8.51
C ILE A 41 -7.41 8.18 8.00
N LEU A 42 -8.64 8.64 8.21
CA LEU A 42 -9.84 7.95 7.70
C LEU A 42 -9.83 7.82 6.19
N GLY A 43 -9.46 8.88 5.45
CA GLY A 43 -9.41 8.83 3.99
C GLY A 43 -8.46 7.75 3.46
N ALA A 44 -7.28 7.63 4.04
CA ALA A 44 -6.32 6.60 3.67
C ALA A 44 -6.81 5.19 4.08
N GLY A 45 -7.36 5.06 5.28
CA GLY A 45 -7.89 3.80 5.81
C GLY A 45 -9.07 3.27 4.99
N ILE A 46 -10.04 4.13 4.64
CA ILE A 46 -11.25 3.75 3.88
C ILE A 46 -10.90 3.14 2.52
N VAL A 47 -10.00 3.77 1.76
CA VAL A 47 -9.62 3.26 0.44
C VAL A 47 -8.92 1.90 0.54
N THR A 48 -8.01 1.76 1.52
CA THR A 48 -7.31 0.50 1.74
C THR A 48 -8.29 -0.60 2.16
N LEU A 49 -9.18 -0.29 3.10
CA LEU A 49 -10.18 -1.22 3.59
C LEU A 49 -11.15 -1.64 2.48
N ALA A 50 -11.66 -0.69 1.67
CA ALA A 50 -12.56 -0.98 0.56
C ALA A 50 -11.95 -1.95 -0.45
N GLY A 51 -10.71 -1.70 -0.90
CA GLY A 51 -10.01 -2.60 -1.82
C GLY A 51 -9.75 -3.98 -1.22
N ARG A 52 -9.41 -4.04 0.07
CA ARG A 52 -9.14 -5.32 0.75
C ARG A 52 -10.41 -6.13 1.00
N LEU A 53 -11.49 -5.50 1.45
CA LEU A 53 -12.79 -6.15 1.62
C LEU A 53 -13.34 -6.68 0.29
N LEU A 54 -13.21 -5.92 -0.80
CA LEU A 54 -13.59 -6.38 -2.13
C LEU A 54 -12.79 -7.63 -2.56
N SER A 55 -11.49 -7.65 -2.30
CA SER A 55 -10.64 -8.79 -2.61
C SER A 55 -11.00 -10.04 -1.80
N LEU A 56 -11.27 -9.88 -0.49
CA LEU A 56 -11.66 -10.99 0.40
C LEU A 56 -13.06 -11.51 0.08
N GLY A 57 -14.01 -10.61 -0.19
CA GLY A 57 -15.41 -10.94 -0.47
C GLY A 57 -15.70 -11.34 -1.91
N LEU A 58 -14.69 -11.41 -2.79
CA LEU A 58 -14.87 -11.68 -4.21
C LEU A 58 -15.53 -13.05 -4.47
N ALA A 59 -15.18 -14.06 -3.69
CA ALA A 59 -15.74 -15.41 -3.85
C ALA A 59 -17.25 -15.44 -3.54
N ASP A 60 -17.65 -14.79 -2.43
CA ASP A 60 -19.05 -14.72 -2.02
C ASP A 60 -19.87 -13.84 -2.98
N LEU A 61 -19.28 -12.73 -3.44
CA LEU A 61 -19.87 -11.87 -4.46
C LEU A 61 -20.15 -12.65 -5.75
N LYS A 62 -19.16 -13.37 -6.27
CA LYS A 62 -19.32 -14.19 -7.49
C LYS A 62 -20.39 -15.26 -7.32
N GLY A 63 -20.35 -15.96 -6.18
CA GLY A 63 -21.32 -17.01 -5.88
C GLY A 63 -22.75 -16.50 -5.75
N SER A 64 -22.94 -15.33 -5.10
CA SER A 64 -24.27 -14.76 -4.88
C SER A 64 -24.91 -14.15 -6.13
N VAL A 65 -24.09 -13.62 -7.05
CA VAL A 65 -24.58 -12.97 -8.29
C VAL A 65 -24.51 -13.91 -9.50
N GLY A 66 -23.82 -15.03 -9.38
CA GLY A 66 -23.70 -16.03 -10.45
C GLY A 66 -22.67 -15.69 -11.52
N PHE A 67 -21.63 -14.91 -11.18
CA PHE A 67 -20.56 -14.57 -12.14
C PHE A 67 -19.57 -15.71 -12.31
N GLY A 68 -19.15 -15.94 -13.56
CA GLY A 68 -18.11 -16.89 -13.90
C GLY A 68 -16.72 -16.50 -13.33
N ALA A 69 -15.78 -17.43 -13.38
CA ALA A 69 -14.43 -17.20 -12.89
C ALA A 69 -13.72 -16.06 -13.65
N ASP A 70 -13.89 -16.02 -14.97
CA ASP A 70 -13.26 -15.02 -15.84
C ASP A 70 -13.87 -13.62 -15.66
N ASP A 71 -15.20 -13.54 -15.62
CA ASP A 71 -15.90 -12.28 -15.38
C ASP A 71 -15.57 -11.73 -13.99
N GLY A 72 -15.60 -12.60 -12.98
CA GLY A 72 -15.28 -12.25 -11.62
C GLY A 72 -13.88 -11.71 -11.42
N ALA A 73 -12.90 -12.12 -12.23
CA ALA A 73 -11.53 -11.63 -12.13
C ALA A 73 -11.39 -10.14 -12.49
N TRP A 74 -12.25 -9.60 -13.36
CA TRP A 74 -12.23 -8.18 -13.73
C TRP A 74 -12.88 -7.26 -12.69
N ILE A 75 -13.65 -7.78 -11.74
CA ILE A 75 -14.35 -6.99 -10.72
C ILE A 75 -13.38 -6.18 -9.85
N PRO A 76 -12.41 -6.78 -9.14
CA PRO A 76 -11.42 -6.02 -8.36
C PRO A 76 -10.48 -5.22 -9.26
N SER A 77 -10.18 -5.70 -10.47
CA SER A 77 -9.34 -4.99 -11.44
C SER A 77 -9.95 -3.66 -11.83
N ALA A 78 -11.26 -3.59 -12.11
CA ALA A 78 -11.93 -2.35 -12.46
C ALA A 78 -11.75 -1.27 -11.39
N PHE A 79 -11.90 -1.63 -10.11
CA PHE A 79 -11.66 -0.73 -8.99
C PHE A 79 -10.20 -0.27 -8.90
N ASN A 80 -9.25 -1.21 -8.91
CA ASN A 80 -7.85 -0.92 -8.69
C ASN A 80 -7.19 -0.19 -9.87
N VAL A 81 -7.56 -0.53 -11.11
CA VAL A 81 -7.09 0.16 -12.33
C VAL A 81 -7.56 1.62 -12.35
N ALA A 82 -8.83 1.84 -12.01
CA ALA A 82 -9.41 3.18 -11.90
C ALA A 82 -8.76 4.00 -10.77
N LEU A 83 -8.49 3.36 -9.63
CA LEU A 83 -7.76 3.95 -8.51
C LEU A 83 -6.33 4.32 -8.89
N MET A 84 -5.64 3.46 -9.66
CA MET A 84 -4.30 3.75 -10.18
C MET A 84 -4.31 4.92 -11.17
N PHE A 85 -5.32 4.99 -12.05
CA PHE A 85 -5.49 6.08 -13.01
C PHE A 85 -5.64 7.43 -12.33
N ILE A 86 -6.55 7.51 -11.34
CA ILE A 86 -6.89 8.80 -10.72
C ILE A 86 -5.80 9.31 -9.77
N GLY A 87 -4.94 8.45 -9.22
CA GLY A 87 -3.94 8.84 -8.24
C GLY A 87 -3.06 10.01 -8.69
N PRO A 88 -2.27 9.91 -9.76
CA PRO A 88 -1.51 11.02 -10.31
C PRO A 88 -2.40 12.16 -10.81
N PHE A 89 -3.55 11.85 -11.40
CA PHE A 89 -4.49 12.84 -11.95
C PHE A 89 -5.19 13.66 -10.86
N SER A 90 -5.47 13.09 -9.70
CA SER A 90 -6.09 13.79 -8.57
C SER A 90 -5.25 14.97 -8.08
N VAL A 91 -3.94 14.85 -8.20
CA VAL A 91 -2.97 15.90 -7.90
C VAL A 91 -3.18 17.12 -8.80
N TYR A 92 -3.39 16.88 -10.09
CA TYR A 92 -3.74 17.93 -11.05
C TYR A 92 -5.08 18.60 -10.69
N LEU A 93 -6.10 17.80 -10.39
CA LEU A 93 -7.43 18.31 -9.96
C LEU A 93 -7.32 19.10 -8.66
N GLY A 94 -6.61 18.59 -7.66
CA GLY A 94 -6.39 19.29 -6.39
C GLY A 94 -5.67 20.62 -6.53
N GLY A 95 -4.77 20.73 -7.53
CA GLY A 95 -4.10 21.98 -7.89
C GLY A 95 -5.01 23.00 -8.55
N LEU A 96 -6.00 22.58 -9.34
CA LEU A 96 -6.93 23.45 -10.05
C LEU A 96 -8.15 23.85 -9.21
N LEU A 97 -8.81 22.88 -8.60
CA LEU A 97 -10.12 23.04 -7.94
C LEU A 97 -9.99 23.27 -6.43
N GLY A 98 -8.81 22.99 -5.87
CA GLY A 98 -8.57 22.99 -4.43
C GLY A 98 -8.83 21.62 -3.79
N ILE A 99 -7.95 21.26 -2.82
CA ILE A 99 -7.93 19.94 -2.18
C ILE A 99 -9.28 19.64 -1.49
N ARG A 100 -9.81 20.59 -0.70
CA ARG A 100 -11.06 20.41 0.07
C ARG A 100 -12.25 20.09 -0.84
N LYS A 101 -12.42 20.83 -1.95
CA LYS A 101 -13.54 20.63 -2.87
C LYS A 101 -13.45 19.26 -3.55
N VAL A 102 -12.28 18.91 -4.07
CA VAL A 102 -12.09 17.60 -4.73
C VAL A 102 -12.35 16.45 -3.75
N LEU A 103 -11.80 16.51 -2.54
CA LEU A 103 -12.04 15.47 -1.53
C LEU A 103 -13.52 15.36 -1.16
N PHE A 104 -14.21 16.49 -0.94
CA PHE A 104 -15.61 16.49 -0.55
C PHE A 104 -16.53 15.88 -1.61
N TYR A 105 -16.41 16.33 -2.86
CA TYR A 105 -17.23 15.80 -3.94
C TYR A 105 -16.89 14.34 -4.28
N SER A 106 -15.63 13.98 -4.26
CA SER A 106 -15.22 12.58 -4.46
C SER A 106 -15.73 11.67 -3.34
N ALA A 107 -15.71 12.13 -2.09
CA ALA A 107 -16.25 11.37 -0.96
C ALA A 107 -17.76 11.19 -1.04
N ALA A 108 -18.50 12.25 -1.38
CA ALA A 108 -19.94 12.17 -1.59
C ALA A 108 -20.31 11.18 -2.71
N ALA A 109 -19.61 11.28 -3.85
CA ALA A 109 -19.81 10.36 -4.97
C ALA A 109 -19.45 8.92 -4.58
N PHE A 110 -18.33 8.69 -3.88
CA PHE A 110 -17.92 7.37 -3.42
C PHE A 110 -18.95 6.75 -2.46
N THR A 111 -19.49 7.52 -1.51
CA THR A 111 -20.54 7.05 -0.60
C THR A 111 -21.77 6.57 -1.38
N LEU A 112 -22.23 7.37 -2.33
CA LEU A 112 -23.40 7.01 -3.15
C LEU A 112 -23.14 5.77 -4.00
N ILE A 113 -22.00 5.71 -4.69
CA ILE A 113 -21.62 4.59 -5.54
C ILE A 113 -21.47 3.31 -4.70
N SER A 114 -20.83 3.39 -3.53
CA SER A 114 -20.67 2.23 -2.64
C SER A 114 -22.02 1.71 -2.13
N ALA A 115 -22.95 2.60 -1.80
CA ALA A 115 -24.31 2.20 -1.43
C ALA A 115 -25.05 1.54 -2.61
N LEU A 116 -24.92 2.07 -3.83
CA LEU A 116 -25.54 1.49 -5.03
C LEU A 116 -24.96 0.11 -5.36
N LEU A 117 -23.66 -0.11 -5.18
CA LEU A 117 -22.99 -1.38 -5.46
C LEU A 117 -23.59 -2.56 -4.69
N SER A 118 -24.13 -2.32 -3.49
CA SER A 118 -24.80 -3.35 -2.69
C SER A 118 -26.11 -3.87 -3.29
N LEU A 119 -26.70 -3.14 -4.23
CA LEU A 119 -27.99 -3.44 -4.85
C LEU A 119 -27.87 -4.00 -6.29
N VAL A 120 -26.66 -3.95 -6.87
CA VAL A 120 -26.46 -4.27 -8.28
C VAL A 120 -26.14 -5.75 -8.47
N HIS A 121 -26.84 -6.37 -9.44
CA HIS A 121 -26.64 -7.77 -9.85
C HIS A 121 -26.21 -7.90 -11.32
N ASN A 122 -26.23 -6.82 -12.08
CA ASN A 122 -25.77 -6.81 -13.48
C ASN A 122 -24.26 -6.61 -13.54
N TYR A 123 -23.56 -7.50 -14.26
CA TYR A 123 -22.09 -7.49 -14.39
C TYR A 123 -21.54 -6.17 -14.94
N ALA A 124 -22.07 -5.70 -16.09
CA ALA A 124 -21.54 -4.49 -16.73
C ALA A 124 -21.72 -3.24 -15.84
N LEU A 125 -22.88 -3.15 -15.16
CA LEU A 125 -23.16 -2.06 -14.23
C LEU A 125 -22.24 -2.14 -12.99
N MET A 126 -22.01 -3.34 -12.47
CA MET A 126 -21.11 -3.55 -11.32
C MET A 126 -19.66 -3.15 -11.64
N VAL A 127 -19.12 -3.58 -12.78
CA VAL A 127 -17.78 -3.20 -13.23
C VAL A 127 -17.68 -1.68 -13.45
N GLY A 128 -18.71 -1.06 -14.06
CA GLY A 128 -18.76 0.39 -14.26
C GLY A 128 -18.81 1.17 -12.94
N LEU A 129 -19.62 0.74 -11.98
CA LEU A 129 -19.71 1.37 -10.66
C LEU A 129 -18.44 1.15 -9.84
N LEU A 130 -17.80 -0.01 -9.93
CA LEU A 130 -16.52 -0.26 -9.26
C LEU A 130 -15.40 0.59 -9.85
N ALA A 131 -15.36 0.78 -11.16
CA ALA A 131 -14.44 1.72 -11.78
C ALA A 131 -14.70 3.16 -11.28
N ALA A 132 -15.96 3.58 -11.20
CA ALA A 132 -16.34 4.88 -10.66
C ALA A 132 -15.99 5.01 -9.17
N ALA A 133 -16.17 3.96 -8.36
CA ALA A 133 -15.73 3.90 -6.97
C ALA A 133 -14.20 4.03 -6.84
N GLY A 134 -13.44 3.35 -7.71
CA GLY A 134 -11.99 3.47 -7.79
C GLY A 134 -11.53 4.89 -8.16
N LEU A 135 -12.19 5.54 -9.16
CA LEU A 135 -11.91 6.92 -9.55
C LEU A 135 -12.16 7.91 -8.40
N THR A 136 -13.24 7.74 -7.67
CA THR A 136 -13.59 8.65 -6.58
C THR A 136 -12.71 8.44 -5.35
N SER A 137 -12.57 7.21 -4.86
CA SER A 137 -11.78 6.88 -3.69
C SER A 137 -10.28 7.07 -3.89
N GLY A 138 -9.76 6.86 -5.10
CA GLY A 138 -8.33 7.02 -5.41
C GLY A 138 -7.82 8.46 -5.28
N THR A 139 -8.70 9.46 -5.19
CA THR A 139 -8.32 10.84 -4.87
C THR A 139 -7.91 11.01 -3.40
N PHE A 140 -8.38 10.12 -2.49
CA PHE A 140 -8.21 10.31 -1.06
C PHE A 140 -6.74 10.25 -0.63
N TYR A 141 -5.96 9.27 -1.08
CA TYR A 141 -4.56 9.12 -0.71
C TYR A 141 -3.70 10.36 -1.03
N PRO A 142 -3.58 10.80 -2.29
CA PRO A 142 -2.67 11.88 -2.62
C PRO A 142 -3.09 13.21 -2.01
N LEU A 143 -4.40 13.46 -1.95
CA LEU A 143 -4.93 14.73 -1.47
C LEU A 143 -4.90 14.84 0.05
N THR A 144 -5.19 13.75 0.78
CA THR A 144 -5.08 13.73 2.26
C THR A 144 -3.64 13.85 2.71
N LEU A 145 -2.69 13.14 2.06
CA LEU A 145 -1.27 13.29 2.34
C LEU A 145 -0.78 14.72 2.06
N THR A 146 -1.18 15.31 0.92
CA THR A 146 -0.82 16.69 0.60
C THR A 146 -1.38 17.67 1.63
N PHE A 147 -2.62 17.45 2.07
CA PHE A 147 -3.23 18.28 3.11
C PHE A 147 -2.45 18.16 4.43
N ALA A 148 -2.14 16.93 4.85
CA ALA A 148 -1.37 16.68 6.06
C ALA A 148 -0.03 17.44 6.06
N LEU A 149 0.72 17.35 4.96
CA LEU A 149 2.03 17.99 4.83
C LEU A 149 1.95 19.53 4.78
N LYS A 150 0.83 20.12 4.33
CA LYS A 150 0.68 21.58 4.20
C LYS A 150 0.11 22.26 5.44
N ASN A 151 -0.82 21.62 6.14
CA ASN A 151 -1.66 22.29 7.13
C ASN A 151 -1.41 21.83 8.57
N ILE A 152 -0.64 20.75 8.77
CA ILE A 152 -0.38 20.25 10.11
C ILE A 152 0.83 20.97 10.71
N PRO A 153 0.72 21.50 11.95
CA PRO A 153 1.85 22.07 12.64
C PRO A 153 3.02 21.08 12.75
N LEU A 154 4.24 21.54 12.49
CA LEU A 154 5.43 20.68 12.45
C LEU A 154 5.66 19.88 13.74
N ARG A 155 5.19 20.40 14.88
CA ARG A 155 5.25 19.70 16.18
C ARG A 155 4.47 18.38 16.20
N TYR A 156 3.40 18.27 15.41
CA TYR A 156 2.58 17.05 15.31
C TYR A 156 2.95 16.20 14.09
N LEU A 157 3.91 16.65 13.27
CA LEU A 157 4.23 15.98 12.01
C LEU A 157 4.68 14.52 12.22
N ALA A 158 5.49 14.26 13.26
CA ALA A 158 5.92 12.91 13.60
C ALA A 158 4.73 12.01 13.94
N LEU A 159 3.78 12.50 14.76
CA LEU A 159 2.57 11.76 15.12
C LEU A 159 1.71 11.47 13.90
N VAL A 160 1.48 12.48 13.06
CA VAL A 160 0.60 12.32 11.87
C VAL A 160 1.22 11.38 10.85
N VAL A 161 2.52 11.49 10.61
CA VAL A 161 3.24 10.59 9.70
C VAL A 161 3.16 9.15 10.20
N SER A 162 3.37 8.93 11.50
CA SER A 162 3.29 7.59 12.11
C SER A 162 1.88 7.03 12.03
N LEU A 163 0.87 7.78 12.45
CA LEU A 163 -0.53 7.33 12.41
C LEU A 163 -1.03 7.11 10.98
N TYR A 164 -0.67 7.98 10.04
CA TYR A 164 -1.04 7.82 8.64
C TYR A 164 -0.44 6.56 8.03
N ALA A 165 0.84 6.32 8.28
CA ALA A 165 1.55 5.16 7.76
C ALA A 165 0.96 3.84 8.30
N THR A 166 0.81 3.74 9.62
CA THR A 166 0.31 2.52 10.28
C THR A 166 -1.18 2.30 10.10
N CYS A 167 -1.99 3.35 9.98
CA CYS A 167 -3.43 3.18 9.71
C CYS A 167 -3.70 2.51 8.36
N ILE A 168 -2.85 2.77 7.37
CA ILE A 168 -2.96 2.12 6.07
C ILE A 168 -2.72 0.61 6.19
N GLU A 169 -1.67 0.21 6.91
CA GLU A 169 -1.33 -1.20 7.10
C GLU A 169 -2.32 -1.88 8.06
N GLY A 170 -2.68 -1.19 9.14
CA GLY A 170 -3.73 -1.64 10.06
C GLY A 170 -5.06 -1.91 9.33
N ALA A 171 -5.48 -1.08 8.38
CA ALA A 171 -6.68 -1.31 7.59
C ALA A 171 -6.60 -2.61 6.76
N VAL A 172 -5.42 -2.99 6.26
CA VAL A 172 -5.20 -4.28 5.57
C VAL A 172 -5.37 -5.44 6.53
N ASN A 173 -4.80 -5.33 7.74
CA ASN A 173 -4.79 -6.40 8.73
C ASN A 173 -6.11 -6.51 9.52
N PHE A 174 -6.90 -5.41 9.63
CA PHE A 174 -8.27 -5.45 10.16
C PHE A 174 -9.27 -6.12 9.22
N ALA A 175 -9.06 -6.02 7.91
CA ALA A 175 -10.04 -6.42 6.91
C ALA A 175 -10.48 -7.89 6.99
N PRO A 176 -9.60 -8.92 7.24
CA PRO A 176 -10.04 -10.30 7.36
C PRO A 176 -11.04 -10.54 8.48
N SER A 177 -10.81 -9.96 9.67
CA SER A 177 -11.72 -10.07 10.82
C SER A 177 -13.05 -9.36 10.57
N ILE A 178 -13.01 -8.18 9.96
CA ILE A 178 -14.22 -7.43 9.59
C ILE A 178 -15.02 -8.23 8.57
N TYR A 179 -14.37 -8.75 7.52
CA TYR A 179 -15.02 -9.55 6.49
C TYR A 179 -15.61 -10.85 7.07
N GLY A 180 -14.84 -11.59 7.89
CA GLY A 180 -15.29 -12.82 8.52
C GLY A 180 -16.52 -12.60 9.41
N PHE A 181 -16.52 -11.51 10.21
CA PHE A 181 -17.68 -11.12 11.02
C PHE A 181 -18.90 -10.79 10.14
N CYS A 182 -18.72 -9.97 9.11
CA CYS A 182 -19.84 -9.57 8.24
C CYS A 182 -20.42 -10.73 7.46
N ARG A 183 -19.59 -11.62 6.93
CA ARG A 183 -20.02 -12.80 6.19
C ARG A 183 -20.94 -13.70 7.02
N ASN A 184 -20.60 -13.93 8.28
CA ASN A 184 -21.31 -14.89 9.12
C ASN A 184 -22.50 -14.31 9.88
N ASN A 185 -22.45 -13.02 10.25
CA ASN A 185 -23.49 -12.41 11.08
C ASN A 185 -24.41 -11.47 10.30
N LEU A 186 -23.99 -11.01 9.13
CA LEU A 186 -24.73 -10.02 8.34
C LEU A 186 -24.96 -10.53 6.91
N SER A 187 -24.21 -10.02 5.96
CA SER A 187 -24.25 -10.45 4.56
C SER A 187 -22.99 -9.97 3.80
N TRP A 188 -22.74 -10.52 2.61
CA TRP A 188 -21.60 -10.14 1.79
C TRP A 188 -21.64 -8.67 1.33
N GLN A 189 -22.82 -8.07 1.20
CA GLN A 189 -22.99 -6.66 0.78
C GLN A 189 -22.31 -5.67 1.73
N TRP A 190 -22.00 -6.07 2.95
CA TRP A 190 -21.31 -5.22 3.93
C TRP A 190 -19.89 -4.85 3.50
N ILE A 191 -19.29 -5.55 2.54
CA ILE A 191 -18.03 -5.11 1.92
C ILE A 191 -18.15 -3.71 1.28
N PHE A 192 -19.36 -3.32 0.84
CA PHE A 192 -19.68 -2.02 0.28
C PHE A 192 -20.27 -1.05 1.31
N TRP A 193 -21.10 -1.55 2.25
CA TRP A 193 -21.72 -0.70 3.27
C TRP A 193 -20.71 -0.12 4.26
N ILE A 194 -19.68 -0.86 4.67
CA ILE A 194 -18.67 -0.35 5.62
C ILE A 194 -17.94 0.89 5.08
N PRO A 195 -17.34 0.88 3.88
CA PRO A 195 -16.74 2.08 3.31
C PRO A 195 -17.77 3.21 3.11
N ALA A 196 -19.02 2.86 2.70
CA ALA A 196 -20.08 3.85 2.52
C ALA A 196 -20.45 4.58 3.81
N LEU A 197 -20.48 3.89 4.95
CA LEU A 197 -20.78 4.47 6.26
C LEU A 197 -19.62 5.27 6.86
N LEU A 198 -18.38 4.84 6.62
CA LEU A 198 -17.19 5.54 7.12
C LEU A 198 -16.92 6.85 6.35
N THR A 199 -17.26 6.90 5.08
CA THR A 199 -16.95 8.06 4.23
C THR A 199 -17.66 9.35 4.64
N PRO A 200 -18.95 9.38 5.04
CA PRO A 200 -19.61 10.58 5.60
C PRO A 200 -18.91 11.12 6.85
N VAL A 201 -18.37 10.23 7.71
CA VAL A 201 -17.59 10.64 8.89
C VAL A 201 -16.31 11.36 8.44
N MET A 202 -15.59 10.81 7.45
CA MET A 202 -14.46 11.47 6.82
C MET A 202 -14.85 12.83 6.22
N MET A 203 -15.99 12.91 5.52
CA MET A 203 -16.50 14.16 4.94
C MET A 203 -16.73 15.22 6.02
N ALA A 204 -17.35 14.87 7.13
CA ALA A 204 -17.56 15.78 8.26
C ALA A 204 -16.21 16.26 8.83
N CYS A 205 -15.26 15.35 9.04
CA CYS A 205 -13.92 15.70 9.49
C CYS A 205 -13.18 16.63 8.52
N ILE A 206 -13.33 16.42 7.22
CA ILE A 206 -12.76 17.29 6.18
C ILE A 206 -13.45 18.65 6.18
N TYR A 207 -14.76 18.70 6.29
CA TYR A 207 -15.52 19.93 6.27
C TYR A 207 -15.14 20.87 7.42
N PHE A 208 -15.05 20.34 8.64
CA PHE A 208 -14.73 21.13 9.84
C PHE A 208 -13.23 21.28 10.09
N GLY A 209 -12.39 20.39 9.55
CA GLY A 209 -10.96 20.34 9.83
C GLY A 209 -10.06 20.93 8.75
N ILE A 210 -10.54 21.07 7.51
CA ILE A 210 -9.73 21.55 6.38
C ILE A 210 -10.14 22.98 5.99
N PRO A 211 -9.24 23.98 6.09
CA PRO A 211 -9.54 25.34 5.65
C PRO A 211 -9.74 25.40 4.14
N GLU A 212 -10.54 26.34 3.68
CA GLU A 212 -10.67 26.61 2.25
C GLU A 212 -9.36 27.20 1.72
N THR A 213 -8.75 26.53 0.76
CA THR A 213 -7.56 27.08 0.09
C THR A 213 -8.00 28.27 -0.76
N PRO A 214 -7.42 29.48 -0.55
CA PRO A 214 -7.71 30.60 -1.44
C PRO A 214 -7.36 30.24 -2.88
N LYS A 215 -8.15 30.70 -3.83
CA LYS A 215 -7.90 30.47 -5.26
C LYS A 215 -6.48 30.93 -5.57
N PRO A 216 -5.68 30.12 -6.29
CA PRO A 216 -4.33 30.50 -6.67
C PRO A 216 -4.36 31.82 -7.45
N GLN A 217 -3.82 32.88 -6.89
CA GLN A 217 -3.80 34.22 -7.51
C GLN A 217 -2.80 34.36 -8.65
N THR A 218 -1.98 33.36 -8.91
CA THR A 218 -0.99 33.38 -9.98
C THR A 218 -1.54 32.76 -11.26
N LYS A 219 -1.61 33.58 -12.32
CA LYS A 219 -1.81 33.18 -13.72
C LYS A 219 -0.62 32.33 -14.28
N LYS A 220 -0.14 31.35 -13.53
CA LYS A 220 0.78 30.36 -14.09
C LYS A 220 0.00 29.48 -15.05
N GLN A 221 0.54 29.33 -16.26
CA GLN A 221 -0.06 28.44 -17.26
C GLN A 221 -0.37 27.08 -16.62
N PRO A 222 -1.60 26.56 -16.80
CA PRO A 222 -1.96 25.27 -16.24
C PRO A 222 -0.99 24.21 -16.78
N PRO A 223 -0.58 23.25 -15.95
CA PRO A 223 0.28 22.17 -16.39
C PRO A 223 -0.40 21.35 -17.49
N SER A 224 0.40 20.67 -18.30
CA SER A 224 -0.08 19.90 -19.45
C SER A 224 -1.08 18.81 -19.04
N PHE A 225 -2.37 19.04 -19.24
CA PHE A 225 -3.44 18.08 -19.00
C PHE A 225 -3.15 16.71 -19.65
N MET A 226 -2.83 16.71 -20.95
CA MET A 226 -2.54 15.48 -21.69
C MET A 226 -1.32 14.71 -21.16
N GLY A 227 -0.32 15.40 -20.60
CA GLY A 227 0.83 14.75 -19.99
C GLY A 227 0.43 13.90 -18.76
N PHE A 228 -0.54 14.39 -17.95
CA PHE A 228 -1.09 13.64 -16.83
C PHE A 228 -1.98 12.50 -17.27
N VAL A 229 -2.82 12.69 -18.27
CA VAL A 229 -3.66 11.63 -18.83
C VAL A 229 -2.80 10.48 -19.32
N PHE A 230 -1.74 10.76 -20.09
CA PHE A 230 -0.84 9.72 -20.60
C PHE A 230 -0.09 8.99 -19.46
N LEU A 231 0.39 9.73 -18.46
CA LEU A 231 1.05 9.15 -17.30
C LEU A 231 0.10 8.23 -16.52
N SER A 232 -1.09 8.72 -16.19
CA SER A 232 -2.09 8.00 -15.42
C SER A 232 -2.64 6.78 -16.17
N ALA A 233 -2.97 6.94 -17.45
CA ALA A 233 -3.45 5.83 -18.28
C ALA A 233 -2.35 4.78 -18.52
N GLY A 234 -1.10 5.20 -18.70
CA GLY A 234 0.03 4.29 -18.86
C GLY A 234 0.21 3.39 -17.64
N PHE A 235 0.24 3.97 -16.43
CA PHE A 235 0.32 3.18 -15.19
C PHE A 235 -0.93 2.32 -14.95
N ALA A 236 -2.12 2.81 -15.28
CA ALA A 236 -3.36 2.06 -15.13
C ALA A 236 -3.38 0.81 -16.05
N LEU A 237 -2.96 0.95 -17.30
CA LEU A 237 -2.87 -0.18 -18.23
C LEU A 237 -1.81 -1.19 -17.84
N LEU A 238 -0.64 -0.74 -17.38
CA LEU A 238 0.38 -1.65 -16.83
C LEU A 238 -0.11 -2.35 -15.57
N TYR A 239 -0.85 -1.65 -14.71
CA TYR A 239 -1.49 -2.27 -13.54
C TYR A 239 -2.46 -3.36 -13.97
N ALA A 240 -3.34 -3.09 -14.94
CA ALA A 240 -4.29 -4.07 -15.49
C ALA A 240 -3.58 -5.30 -16.10
N ALA A 241 -2.49 -5.07 -16.85
CA ALA A 241 -1.69 -6.15 -17.40
C ALA A 241 -1.12 -7.06 -16.30
N LEU A 242 -0.50 -6.47 -15.27
CA LEU A 242 0.08 -7.23 -14.16
C LEU A 242 -0.99 -7.94 -13.31
N ASP A 243 -2.15 -7.31 -13.12
CA ASP A 243 -3.25 -7.87 -12.33
C ASP A 243 -3.85 -9.12 -13.00
N GLN A 244 -3.98 -9.09 -14.32
CA GLN A 244 -4.54 -10.19 -15.10
C GLN A 244 -3.47 -11.15 -15.65
N GLY A 245 -2.18 -10.84 -15.46
CA GLY A 245 -1.07 -11.56 -16.07
C GLY A 245 -1.07 -13.06 -15.79
N GLN A 246 -1.25 -13.45 -14.51
CA GLN A 246 -1.28 -14.87 -14.10
C GLN A 246 -2.47 -15.62 -14.73
N ARG A 247 -3.64 -15.00 -14.82
CA ARG A 247 -4.84 -15.58 -15.42
C ARG A 247 -4.73 -15.69 -16.94
N LEU A 248 -4.12 -14.72 -17.59
CA LEU A 248 -3.97 -14.63 -19.04
C LEU A 248 -2.74 -15.38 -19.58
N ASP A 249 -2.00 -16.08 -18.74
CA ASP A 249 -0.75 -16.77 -19.11
C ASP A 249 0.32 -15.83 -19.70
N TRP A 250 0.40 -14.60 -19.14
CA TRP A 250 1.45 -13.61 -19.43
C TRP A 250 1.61 -13.34 -20.93
N TRP A 251 2.84 -13.41 -21.45
CA TRP A 251 3.19 -13.10 -22.83
C TRP A 251 2.55 -14.02 -23.88
N ARG A 252 1.92 -15.14 -23.48
CA ARG A 252 1.19 -16.01 -24.39
C ARG A 252 -0.18 -15.44 -24.77
N SER A 253 -0.69 -14.46 -24.02
CA SER A 253 -1.95 -13.79 -24.30
C SER A 253 -1.77 -12.50 -25.09
N GLY A 254 -2.50 -12.37 -26.20
CA GLY A 254 -2.57 -11.12 -26.96
C GLY A 254 -3.14 -9.95 -26.13
N THR A 255 -4.09 -10.23 -25.21
CA THR A 255 -4.67 -9.20 -24.32
C THR A 255 -3.62 -8.67 -23.36
N PHE A 256 -2.82 -9.54 -22.72
CA PHE A 256 -1.73 -9.08 -21.85
C PHE A 256 -0.73 -8.22 -22.62
N THR A 257 -0.28 -8.70 -23.78
CA THR A 257 0.68 -7.98 -24.62
C THR A 257 0.14 -6.63 -25.07
N ALA A 258 -1.14 -6.54 -25.44
CA ALA A 258 -1.77 -5.28 -25.85
C ALA A 258 -1.87 -4.28 -24.67
N LEU A 259 -2.28 -4.73 -23.48
CA LEU A 259 -2.34 -3.88 -22.28
C LEU A 259 -0.95 -3.39 -21.88
N PHE A 260 0.04 -4.27 -21.89
CA PHE A 260 1.41 -3.93 -21.51
C PHE A 260 2.05 -2.97 -22.52
N ALA A 261 1.97 -3.27 -23.81
CA ALA A 261 2.54 -2.45 -24.87
C ALA A 261 1.89 -1.06 -24.94
N SER A 262 0.55 -0.99 -24.85
CA SER A 262 -0.16 0.31 -24.82
C SER A 262 0.16 1.12 -23.56
N GLY A 263 0.29 0.47 -22.40
CA GLY A 263 0.73 1.13 -21.18
C GLY A 263 2.12 1.73 -21.29
N MET A 264 3.09 0.95 -21.80
CA MET A 264 4.46 1.42 -22.06
C MET A 264 4.51 2.55 -23.10
N PHE A 265 3.73 2.43 -24.16
CA PHE A 265 3.64 3.47 -25.19
C PHE A 265 3.15 4.80 -24.61
N LEU A 266 2.09 4.78 -23.77
CA LEU A 266 1.58 6.00 -23.14
C LEU A 266 2.57 6.61 -22.14
N LEU A 267 3.32 5.79 -21.39
CA LEU A 267 4.39 6.30 -20.52
C LEU A 267 5.51 6.96 -21.33
N LEU A 268 5.90 6.38 -22.46
CA LEU A 268 6.87 6.99 -23.38
C LEU A 268 6.34 8.31 -23.96
N CYS A 269 5.08 8.36 -24.39
CA CYS A 269 4.43 9.60 -24.84
C CYS A 269 4.43 10.68 -23.75
N SER A 270 4.14 10.31 -22.49
CA SER A 270 4.22 11.22 -21.35
C SER A 270 5.63 11.75 -21.14
N LEU A 271 6.64 10.88 -21.22
CA LEU A 271 8.06 11.25 -21.07
C LEU A 271 8.52 12.18 -22.19
N VAL A 272 8.23 11.86 -23.47
CA VAL A 272 8.58 12.70 -24.63
C VAL A 272 7.91 14.07 -24.53
N ARG A 273 6.63 14.10 -24.17
CA ARG A 273 5.90 15.36 -23.98
C ARG A 273 6.51 16.21 -22.86
N ARG A 274 6.96 15.58 -21.79
CA ARG A 274 7.68 16.27 -20.73
C ARG A 274 8.99 16.89 -21.21
N LEU A 275 9.78 16.16 -21.98
CA LEU A 275 11.05 16.67 -22.49
C LEU A 275 10.85 17.89 -23.41
N ARG A 276 9.68 18.00 -24.07
CA ARG A 276 9.33 19.09 -24.98
C ARG A 276 8.61 20.26 -24.30
N SER A 277 8.05 20.11 -23.10
CA SER A 277 7.27 21.14 -22.41
C SER A 277 7.88 21.51 -21.07
N PRO A 278 8.24 22.77 -20.80
CA PRO A 278 8.81 23.20 -19.53
C PRO A 278 7.80 23.20 -18.37
N ASN A 279 6.49 23.20 -18.67
CA ASN A 279 5.41 23.34 -17.68
C ASN A 279 4.86 22.00 -17.17
N PHE A 280 5.71 21.01 -17.00
CA PHE A 280 5.29 19.72 -16.44
C PHE A 280 5.31 19.76 -14.90
N LEU A 281 4.26 19.22 -14.25
CA LEU A 281 4.11 19.26 -12.79
C LEU A 281 5.10 18.35 -12.03
N VAL A 282 5.68 17.35 -12.69
CA VAL A 282 6.61 16.43 -12.04
C VAL A 282 8.00 17.04 -11.97
N ASP A 283 8.48 17.35 -10.77
CA ASP A 283 9.82 17.86 -10.51
C ASP A 283 10.86 16.71 -10.61
N LEU A 284 11.42 16.49 -11.82
CA LEU A 284 12.44 15.46 -12.04
C LEU A 284 13.73 15.69 -11.25
N PRO A 285 14.25 16.91 -11.08
CA PRO A 285 15.42 17.15 -10.25
C PRO A 285 15.27 16.58 -8.84
N TYR A 286 14.08 16.70 -8.25
CA TYR A 286 13.76 16.08 -6.96
C TYR A 286 13.79 14.54 -7.00
N LEU A 287 13.13 13.96 -8.00
CA LEU A 287 13.06 12.50 -8.16
C LEU A 287 14.42 11.86 -8.51
N ARG A 288 15.33 12.62 -9.13
CA ARG A 288 16.68 12.17 -9.50
C ARG A 288 17.69 12.18 -8.34
N GLN A 289 17.32 12.72 -7.19
CA GLN A 289 18.19 12.71 -6.01
C GLN A 289 18.42 11.28 -5.53
N TRP A 290 19.68 10.95 -5.21
CA TRP A 290 20.08 9.60 -4.79
C TRP A 290 19.23 9.03 -3.65
N ASN A 291 19.06 9.80 -2.58
CA ASN A 291 18.22 9.38 -1.46
C ASN A 291 16.75 9.16 -1.85
N THR A 292 16.20 9.97 -2.74
CA THR A 292 14.83 9.80 -3.22
C THR A 292 14.67 8.49 -4.00
N ILE A 293 15.65 8.15 -4.84
CA ILE A 293 15.67 6.88 -5.58
C ILE A 293 15.76 5.70 -4.62
N LEU A 294 16.70 5.74 -3.67
CA LEU A 294 16.85 4.65 -2.68
C LEU A 294 15.58 4.46 -1.83
N LEU A 295 14.95 5.56 -1.40
CA LEU A 295 13.70 5.51 -0.65
C LEU A 295 12.53 5.02 -1.51
N ALA A 296 12.51 5.33 -2.82
CA ALA A 296 11.53 4.78 -3.74
C ALA A 296 11.70 3.26 -3.90
N VAL A 297 12.93 2.79 -4.04
CA VAL A 297 13.24 1.36 -4.09
C VAL A 297 12.87 0.68 -2.77
N ALA A 298 13.16 1.30 -1.62
CA ALA A 298 12.76 0.80 -0.32
C ALA A 298 11.23 0.73 -0.15
N LEU A 299 10.50 1.74 -0.64
CA LEU A 299 9.03 1.74 -0.63
C LEU A 299 8.45 0.64 -1.53
N PHE A 300 9.03 0.47 -2.72
CA PHE A 300 8.65 -0.60 -3.64
C PHE A 300 8.88 -1.97 -3.01
N ALA A 301 10.06 -2.21 -2.45
CA ALA A 301 10.43 -3.46 -1.80
C ALA A 301 9.61 -3.70 -0.51
N TYR A 302 9.27 -2.66 0.25
CA TYR A 302 8.37 -2.77 1.39
C TYR A 302 7.01 -3.35 1.00
N ARG A 303 6.47 -2.96 -0.16
CA ARG A 303 5.21 -3.53 -0.66
C ARG A 303 5.30 -5.02 -0.96
N PHE A 304 6.49 -5.49 -1.37
CA PHE A 304 6.75 -6.92 -1.53
C PHE A 304 6.83 -7.64 -0.16
N VAL A 305 7.45 -7.01 0.84
CA VAL A 305 7.56 -7.57 2.19
C VAL A 305 6.20 -7.80 2.85
N LEU A 306 5.23 -6.91 2.61
CA LEU A 306 3.85 -7.05 3.11
C LEU A 306 3.12 -8.29 2.59
N LEU A 307 3.60 -8.92 1.52
CA LEU A 307 2.94 -10.10 0.95
C LEU A 307 2.99 -11.32 1.89
N ALA A 308 3.89 -11.33 2.87
CA ALA A 308 3.88 -12.35 3.93
C ALA A 308 2.53 -12.39 4.66
N THR A 309 2.02 -11.25 5.10
CA THR A 309 0.73 -11.12 5.80
C THR A 309 -0.47 -11.04 4.86
N ILE A 310 -0.31 -10.46 3.67
CA ILE A 310 -1.42 -10.26 2.73
C ILE A 310 -1.75 -11.52 1.93
N ILE A 311 -0.74 -12.32 1.56
CA ILE A 311 -0.89 -13.48 0.67
C ILE A 311 -0.47 -14.77 1.36
N ILE A 312 0.78 -14.88 1.84
CA ILE A 312 1.35 -16.16 2.26
C ILE A 312 0.58 -16.74 3.45
N ILE A 313 0.40 -15.98 4.53
CA ILE A 313 -0.30 -16.47 5.73
C ILE A 313 -1.78 -16.78 5.44
N PRO A 314 -2.59 -15.89 4.81
CA PRO A 314 -3.96 -16.22 4.48
C PRO A 314 -4.11 -17.42 3.54
N GLN A 315 -3.24 -17.54 2.52
CA GLN A 315 -3.31 -18.67 1.59
C GLN A 315 -2.86 -19.98 2.25
N SER A 316 -1.84 -19.96 3.12
CA SER A 316 -1.40 -21.14 3.85
C SER A 316 -2.53 -21.72 4.70
N LEU A 317 -3.33 -20.89 5.34
CA LEU A 317 -4.47 -21.30 6.15
C LEU A 317 -5.68 -21.71 5.27
N SER A 318 -5.93 -20.96 4.20
CA SER A 318 -7.05 -21.26 3.28
C SER A 318 -6.89 -22.58 2.52
N VAL A 319 -5.67 -22.95 2.11
CA VAL A 319 -5.37 -24.25 1.48
C VAL A 319 -5.66 -25.41 2.45
N HIS A 320 -5.55 -25.19 3.75
CA HIS A 320 -5.92 -26.15 4.81
C HIS A 320 -7.41 -26.10 5.17
N GLY A 321 -8.23 -25.37 4.43
CA GLY A 321 -9.69 -25.32 4.61
C GLY A 321 -10.17 -24.30 5.63
N LEU A 322 -9.30 -23.41 6.14
CA LEU A 322 -9.66 -22.36 7.08
C LEU A 322 -10.15 -21.11 6.34
N ASP A 323 -11.27 -20.57 6.75
CA ASP A 323 -11.84 -19.36 6.16
C ASP A 323 -11.39 -18.07 6.92
N ALA A 324 -11.76 -16.91 6.35
CA ALA A 324 -11.37 -15.61 6.89
C ALA A 324 -11.87 -15.36 8.34
N GLN A 325 -12.97 -16.01 8.76
CA GLN A 325 -13.45 -15.90 10.13
C GLN A 325 -12.51 -16.62 11.10
N GLN A 326 -11.97 -17.76 10.69
CA GLN A 326 -11.11 -18.59 11.54
C GLN A 326 -9.70 -18.01 11.66
N TYR A 327 -9.11 -17.48 10.57
CA TYR A 327 -7.77 -16.90 10.64
C TYR A 327 -7.74 -15.38 10.90
N GLY A 328 -8.87 -14.68 10.69
CA GLY A 328 -8.96 -13.23 10.90
C GLY A 328 -8.51 -12.78 12.29
N PRO A 329 -8.93 -13.44 13.39
CA PRO A 329 -8.51 -13.07 14.74
C PRO A 329 -7.00 -13.09 14.98
N SER A 330 -6.23 -13.99 14.33
CA SER A 330 -4.77 -13.99 14.45
C SER A 330 -4.15 -12.74 13.83
N VAL A 331 -4.59 -12.38 12.64
CA VAL A 331 -4.11 -11.17 11.93
C VAL A 331 -4.62 -9.87 12.61
N LEU A 332 -5.78 -9.92 13.29
CA LEU A 332 -6.32 -8.79 14.03
C LEU A 332 -5.37 -8.29 15.12
N TRP A 333 -4.69 -9.20 15.81
CA TRP A 333 -3.72 -8.82 16.85
C TRP A 333 -2.55 -8.03 16.26
N THR A 334 -2.10 -8.36 15.06
CA THR A 334 -1.12 -7.55 14.33
C THR A 334 -1.61 -6.13 14.16
N ALA A 335 -2.84 -5.93 13.68
CA ALA A 335 -3.42 -4.60 13.45
C ALA A 335 -3.57 -3.78 14.76
N ILE A 336 -4.04 -4.40 15.83
CA ILE A 336 -4.18 -3.73 17.13
C ILE A 336 -2.80 -3.30 17.66
N PHE A 337 -1.81 -4.18 17.55
CA PHE A 337 -0.46 -3.90 17.99
C PHE A 337 0.22 -2.81 17.14
N GLU A 338 -0.02 -2.81 15.83
CA GLU A 338 0.42 -1.74 14.92
C GLU A 338 -0.08 -0.36 15.33
N LEU A 339 -1.36 -0.24 15.69
CA LEU A 339 -1.92 1.04 16.15
C LEU A 339 -1.26 1.52 17.45
N PHE A 340 -1.00 0.62 18.38
CA PHE A 340 -0.25 0.96 19.60
C PHE A 340 1.16 1.43 19.27
N LEU A 341 1.86 0.72 18.39
CA LEU A 341 3.22 1.04 17.97
C LEU A 341 3.32 2.35 17.17
N ALA A 342 2.21 2.81 16.55
CA ALA A 342 2.16 4.11 15.92
C ALA A 342 2.48 5.24 16.91
N PHE A 343 1.96 5.16 18.12
CA PHE A 343 2.25 6.15 19.18
C PHE A 343 3.69 6.02 19.69
N VAL A 344 4.19 4.79 19.84
CA VAL A 344 5.58 4.54 20.23
C VAL A 344 6.55 5.10 19.20
N GLY A 345 6.32 4.82 17.91
CA GLY A 345 7.14 5.34 16.81
C GLY A 345 7.07 6.87 16.70
N ALA A 346 5.88 7.45 16.89
CA ALA A 346 5.73 8.91 16.94
C ALA A 346 6.54 9.53 18.09
N LEU A 347 6.53 8.90 19.26
CA LEU A 347 7.33 9.34 20.41
C LEU A 347 8.84 9.25 20.12
N LEU A 348 9.30 8.13 19.54
CA LEU A 348 10.71 7.95 19.16
C LEU A 348 11.14 9.01 18.15
N LEU A 349 10.37 9.23 17.08
CA LEU A 349 10.66 10.23 16.06
C LEU A 349 10.63 11.66 16.63
N SER A 350 9.69 11.97 17.52
CA SER A 350 9.61 13.29 18.18
C SER A 350 10.79 13.57 19.10
N LYS A 351 11.36 12.54 19.74
CA LYS A 351 12.59 12.63 20.55
C LYS A 351 13.86 12.69 19.70
N GLY A 352 13.75 12.65 18.36
CA GLY A 352 14.89 12.75 17.45
C GLY A 352 15.56 11.44 17.10
N PHE A 353 14.89 10.30 17.35
CA PHE A 353 15.37 8.99 16.88
C PHE A 353 15.49 8.99 15.34
N ASP A 354 16.54 8.38 14.81
CA ASP A 354 16.80 8.37 13.37
C ASP A 354 15.77 7.47 12.65
N ALA A 355 15.03 8.04 11.70
CA ALA A 355 14.01 7.33 10.94
C ALA A 355 14.57 6.13 10.17
N ARG A 356 15.84 6.16 9.76
CA ARG A 356 16.50 5.04 9.07
C ARG A 356 16.71 3.86 10.02
N LEU A 357 17.07 4.11 11.28
CA LEU A 357 17.21 3.06 12.28
C LEU A 357 15.84 2.45 12.61
N LEU A 358 14.80 3.28 12.70
CA LEU A 358 13.44 2.78 12.89
C LEU A 358 13.01 1.88 11.72
N MET A 359 13.30 2.29 10.48
CA MET A 359 13.06 1.48 9.29
C MET A 359 13.85 0.17 9.32
N ALA A 360 15.13 0.21 9.66
CA ALA A 360 15.99 -0.97 9.74
C ALA A 360 15.52 -1.96 10.81
N THR A 361 15.16 -1.49 12.01
CA THR A 361 14.62 -2.35 13.08
C THR A 361 13.31 -3.01 12.63
N GLY A 362 12.46 -2.28 11.88
CA GLY A 362 11.24 -2.82 11.30
C GLY A 362 11.52 -3.97 10.32
N PHE A 363 12.39 -3.76 9.34
CA PHE A 363 12.74 -4.83 8.38
C PHE A 363 13.45 -6.02 9.02
N ALA A 364 14.29 -5.80 10.04
CA ALA A 364 14.91 -6.88 10.79
C ALA A 364 13.85 -7.73 11.54
N ALA A 365 12.86 -7.08 12.15
CA ALA A 365 11.76 -7.78 12.84
C ALA A 365 10.91 -8.61 11.85
N VAL A 366 10.58 -8.07 10.66
CA VAL A 366 9.86 -8.84 9.63
C VAL A 366 10.70 -10.03 9.14
N ALA A 367 12.01 -9.83 8.88
CA ALA A 367 12.89 -10.93 8.48
C ALA A 367 12.87 -12.05 9.50
N PHE A 368 12.98 -11.71 10.79
CA PHE A 368 12.97 -12.69 11.88
C PHE A 368 11.61 -13.39 12.00
N ALA A 369 10.51 -12.66 11.87
CA ALA A 369 9.15 -13.25 11.85
C ALA A 369 8.99 -14.25 10.69
N CYS A 370 9.48 -13.90 9.50
CA CYS A 370 9.47 -14.81 8.35
C CYS A 370 10.32 -16.07 8.58
N LEU A 371 11.47 -15.96 9.22
CA LEU A 371 12.30 -17.12 9.59
C LEU A 371 11.62 -18.03 10.63
N ILE A 372 10.82 -17.46 11.57
CA ILE A 372 9.98 -18.25 12.46
C ILE A 372 8.91 -19.00 11.64
N ASN A 373 8.23 -18.30 10.72
CA ASN A 373 7.19 -18.88 9.87
C ASN A 373 7.74 -19.89 8.85
N ALA A 374 9.02 -19.85 8.54
CA ALA A 374 9.66 -20.87 7.69
C ALA A 374 9.71 -22.28 8.33
N ASN A 375 9.38 -22.40 9.62
CA ASN A 375 9.15 -23.71 10.27
C ASN A 375 7.70 -24.22 10.11
N PHE A 376 6.94 -23.64 9.20
CA PHE A 376 5.55 -23.99 8.91
C PHE A 376 5.39 -25.49 8.59
N THR A 377 4.34 -26.08 9.13
CA THR A 377 3.92 -27.45 8.82
C THR A 377 2.44 -27.49 8.45
N SER A 378 2.00 -28.53 7.76
CA SER A 378 0.59 -28.74 7.41
C SER A 378 -0.35 -28.88 8.64
N ALA A 379 0.19 -29.03 9.83
CA ALA A 379 -0.57 -29.10 11.08
C ALA A 379 -0.73 -27.73 11.78
N TRP A 380 -0.21 -26.65 11.19
CA TRP A 380 -0.32 -25.33 11.80
C TRP A 380 -1.75 -24.81 11.74
N ALA A 381 -2.20 -24.33 12.90
CA ALA A 381 -3.44 -23.59 13.09
C ALA A 381 -3.16 -22.08 13.19
N PRO A 382 -4.17 -21.20 13.13
CA PRO A 382 -3.97 -19.75 13.26
C PRO A 382 -3.18 -19.32 14.50
N GLU A 383 -3.35 -20.05 15.62
CA GLU A 383 -2.68 -19.77 16.90
C GLU A 383 -1.16 -19.94 16.83
N ASN A 384 -0.66 -20.79 15.93
CA ASN A 384 0.77 -21.00 15.75
C ASN A 384 1.47 -19.76 15.18
N TYR A 385 0.74 -18.92 14.45
CA TYR A 385 1.23 -17.66 13.91
C TYR A 385 1.29 -16.53 14.93
N PHE A 386 0.63 -16.64 16.09
CA PHE A 386 0.47 -15.53 17.03
C PHE A 386 1.79 -14.82 17.39
N ARG A 387 2.85 -15.57 17.69
CA ARG A 387 4.16 -15.00 18.05
C ARG A 387 4.81 -14.26 16.88
N SER A 388 4.74 -14.84 15.70
CA SER A 388 5.29 -14.22 14.50
C SER A 388 4.45 -13.03 14.05
N GLU A 389 3.13 -13.07 14.23
CA GLU A 389 2.23 -11.95 13.92
C GLU A 389 2.47 -10.74 14.83
N LEU A 390 2.72 -10.92 16.12
CA LEU A 390 3.14 -9.81 16.99
C LEU A 390 4.45 -9.18 16.49
N LEU A 391 5.41 -10.00 16.10
CA LEU A 391 6.68 -9.52 15.56
C LEU A 391 6.50 -8.88 14.19
N MET A 392 5.58 -9.39 13.35
CA MET A 392 5.15 -8.73 12.09
C MET A 392 4.57 -7.35 12.37
N GLY A 393 3.73 -7.19 13.40
CA GLY A 393 3.17 -5.90 13.80
C GLY A 393 4.27 -4.89 14.16
N VAL A 394 5.29 -5.30 14.94
CA VAL A 394 6.47 -4.45 15.19
C VAL A 394 7.17 -4.11 13.89
N GLY A 395 7.41 -5.13 13.07
CA GLY A 395 8.17 -5.00 11.83
C GLY A 395 7.51 -4.08 10.82
N GLN A 396 6.25 -4.33 10.52
CA GLN A 396 5.49 -3.53 9.54
C GLN A 396 5.32 -2.08 10.01
N SER A 397 4.95 -1.87 11.27
CA SER A 397 4.80 -0.52 11.83
C SER A 397 6.09 0.29 11.75
N PHE A 398 7.20 -0.24 12.25
CA PHE A 398 8.47 0.49 12.30
C PHE A 398 9.08 0.66 10.91
N ALA A 399 8.96 -0.33 10.03
CA ALA A 399 9.43 -0.23 8.66
C ALA A 399 8.71 0.89 7.90
N ILE A 400 7.36 0.91 7.91
CA ILE A 400 6.60 1.92 7.17
C ILE A 400 6.72 3.31 7.81
N MET A 401 6.72 3.42 9.14
CA MET A 401 6.91 4.70 9.81
C MET A 401 8.29 5.30 9.50
N GLY A 402 9.34 4.50 9.63
CA GLY A 402 10.71 4.94 9.32
C GLY A 402 10.87 5.33 7.85
N LEU A 403 10.25 4.56 6.95
CA LEU A 403 10.26 4.82 5.51
C LEU A 403 9.53 6.11 5.15
N VAL A 404 8.28 6.29 5.63
CA VAL A 404 7.49 7.50 5.36
C VAL A 404 8.11 8.72 6.02
N ALA A 405 8.63 8.58 7.25
CA ALA A 405 9.35 9.64 7.93
C ALA A 405 10.59 10.07 7.14
N SER A 406 11.40 9.13 6.65
CA SER A 406 12.58 9.41 5.81
C SER A 406 12.20 10.10 4.50
N LEU A 407 11.11 9.66 3.85
CA LEU A 407 10.58 10.27 2.64
C LEU A 407 10.09 11.71 2.88
N VAL A 408 9.38 11.96 3.98
CA VAL A 408 8.90 13.30 4.35
C VAL A 408 10.08 14.21 4.70
N GLN A 409 11.07 13.74 5.45
CA GLN A 409 12.30 14.49 5.72
C GLN A 409 13.03 14.83 4.42
N GLN A 410 13.24 13.86 3.53
CA GLN A 410 13.88 14.09 2.23
C GLN A 410 13.11 15.11 1.39
N ALA A 411 11.78 15.04 1.36
CA ALA A 411 10.94 16.00 0.65
C ALA A 411 11.03 17.41 1.26
N ALA A 412 11.06 17.52 2.59
CA ALA A 412 11.18 18.80 3.28
C ALA A 412 12.51 19.50 2.96
N PHE A 413 13.65 18.78 3.05
CA PHE A 413 14.99 19.34 2.87
C PHE A 413 15.37 19.58 1.41
N SER A 414 14.86 18.77 0.49
CA SER A 414 15.11 19.00 -0.94
C SER A 414 14.25 20.11 -1.56
N GLY A 415 13.49 20.84 -0.73
CA GLY A 415 12.55 21.87 -1.19
C GLY A 415 11.29 21.27 -1.85
N GLY A 416 11.06 19.96 -1.72
CA GLY A 416 9.87 19.28 -2.26
C GLY A 416 8.56 19.75 -1.64
N LEU A 417 8.58 20.30 -0.44
CA LEU A 417 7.41 20.85 0.26
C LEU A 417 7.32 22.38 0.18
N SER A 418 8.35 23.07 -0.29
CA SER A 418 8.41 24.55 -0.32
C SER A 418 7.42 25.20 -1.30
N ALA A 419 6.99 24.46 -2.35
CA ALA A 419 6.01 24.94 -3.30
C ALA A 419 4.79 23.98 -3.33
N PRO A 420 3.56 24.51 -3.43
CA PRO A 420 2.35 23.69 -3.51
C PRO A 420 2.39 22.61 -4.60
N GLN A 421 3.01 22.93 -5.73
CA GLN A 421 3.17 22.02 -6.85
C GLN A 421 4.12 20.84 -6.56
N ARG A 422 5.20 21.08 -5.80
CA ARG A 422 6.16 20.04 -5.41
C ARG A 422 5.58 19.08 -4.38
N ALA A 423 4.82 19.58 -3.42
CA ALA A 423 4.12 18.74 -2.44
C ALA A 423 3.11 17.80 -3.12
N LEU A 424 2.38 18.30 -4.12
CA LEU A 424 1.49 17.49 -4.94
C LEU A 424 2.27 16.43 -5.74
N THR A 425 3.42 16.81 -6.34
CA THR A 425 4.29 15.85 -7.05
C THR A 425 4.77 14.73 -6.13
N PHE A 426 5.19 15.08 -4.91
CA PHE A 426 5.61 14.10 -3.92
C PHE A 426 4.47 13.12 -3.57
N ALA A 427 3.27 13.63 -3.32
CA ALA A 427 2.12 12.78 -2.99
C ALA A 427 1.73 11.85 -4.14
N ALA A 428 1.74 12.35 -5.39
CA ALA A 428 1.50 11.52 -6.57
C ALA A 428 2.55 10.43 -6.75
N PHE A 429 3.84 10.79 -6.60
CA PHE A 429 4.95 9.86 -6.67
C PHE A 429 4.85 8.76 -5.61
N PHE A 430 4.65 9.15 -4.34
CA PHE A 430 4.48 8.20 -3.24
C PHE A 430 3.34 7.22 -3.50
N HIS A 431 2.18 7.74 -3.91
CA HIS A 431 1.01 6.93 -4.21
C HIS A 431 1.25 5.96 -5.38
N THR A 432 1.85 6.46 -6.47
CA THR A 432 2.14 5.63 -7.66
C THR A 432 3.12 4.52 -7.35
N VAL A 433 4.25 4.82 -6.69
CA VAL A 433 5.25 3.80 -6.30
C VAL A 433 4.64 2.77 -5.36
N ARG A 434 3.83 3.21 -4.39
CA ARG A 434 3.17 2.34 -3.43
C ARG A 434 2.19 1.38 -4.11
N LEU A 435 1.29 1.88 -4.96
CA LEU A 435 0.28 1.04 -5.62
C LEU A 435 0.90 0.12 -6.67
N PHE A 436 1.70 0.70 -7.55
CA PHE A 436 2.32 -0.08 -8.62
C PHE A 436 3.30 -1.12 -8.07
N GLY A 437 4.10 -0.74 -7.06
CA GLY A 437 4.97 -1.68 -6.35
C GLY A 437 4.20 -2.82 -5.68
N GLY A 438 3.04 -2.51 -5.08
CA GLY A 438 2.15 -3.52 -4.53
C GLY A 438 1.68 -4.52 -5.59
N GLN A 439 1.25 -4.03 -6.76
CA GLN A 439 0.76 -4.90 -7.84
C GLN A 439 1.87 -5.76 -8.47
N VAL A 440 3.05 -5.17 -8.69
CA VAL A 440 4.23 -5.95 -9.15
C VAL A 440 4.56 -7.06 -8.13
N GLY A 441 4.53 -6.73 -6.85
CA GLY A 441 4.75 -7.71 -5.78
C GLY A 441 3.73 -8.84 -5.81
N VAL A 442 2.43 -8.52 -5.88
CA VAL A 442 1.33 -9.50 -5.95
C VAL A 442 1.47 -10.40 -7.17
N ALA A 443 1.73 -9.82 -8.35
CA ALA A 443 1.92 -10.55 -9.60
C ALA A 443 3.13 -11.51 -9.51
N PHE A 444 4.25 -11.02 -8.98
CA PHE A 444 5.45 -11.82 -8.77
C PHE A 444 5.21 -12.96 -7.77
N MET A 445 4.62 -12.67 -6.61
CA MET A 445 4.37 -13.67 -5.57
C MET A 445 3.37 -14.73 -6.05
N GLY A 446 2.33 -14.34 -6.77
CA GLY A 446 1.37 -15.29 -7.35
C GLY A 446 2.04 -16.25 -8.34
N HIS A 447 2.90 -15.74 -9.21
CA HIS A 447 3.69 -16.56 -10.14
C HIS A 447 4.67 -17.48 -9.40
N PHE A 448 5.40 -16.93 -8.43
CA PHE A 448 6.33 -17.67 -7.58
C PHE A 448 5.65 -18.85 -6.87
N ILE A 449 4.49 -18.61 -6.22
CA ILE A 449 3.73 -19.67 -5.53
C ILE A 449 3.31 -20.75 -6.52
N ALA A 450 2.80 -20.38 -7.70
CA ALA A 450 2.37 -21.34 -8.71
C ALA A 450 3.53 -22.21 -9.24
N ASP A 451 4.68 -21.63 -9.48
CA ASP A 451 5.84 -22.35 -10.00
C ASP A 451 6.51 -23.22 -8.93
N ARG A 452 6.60 -22.73 -7.69
CA ARG A 452 7.13 -23.52 -6.57
C ARG A 452 6.20 -24.69 -6.21
N GLU A 453 4.88 -24.49 -6.24
CA GLU A 453 3.91 -25.57 -6.04
C GLU A 453 4.10 -26.68 -7.08
N LYS A 454 4.20 -26.34 -8.37
CA LYS A 454 4.48 -27.31 -9.44
C LYS A 454 5.79 -28.05 -9.21
N LEU A 455 6.85 -27.33 -8.83
CA LEU A 455 8.15 -27.93 -8.55
C LEU A 455 8.06 -28.93 -7.40
N HIS A 456 7.49 -28.54 -6.26
CA HIS A 456 7.35 -29.42 -5.10
C HIS A 456 6.37 -30.58 -5.36
N SER A 457 5.26 -30.34 -6.08
CA SER A 457 4.35 -31.41 -6.49
C SER A 457 5.04 -32.45 -7.36
N ASN A 458 5.88 -32.01 -8.32
CA ASN A 458 6.65 -32.93 -9.16
C ASN A 458 7.69 -33.73 -8.35
N LEU A 459 8.44 -33.06 -7.47
CA LEU A 459 9.46 -33.71 -6.63
C LEU A 459 8.83 -34.73 -5.67
N LEU A 460 7.74 -34.36 -4.99
CA LEU A 460 7.02 -35.27 -4.11
C LEU A 460 6.35 -36.41 -4.89
N GLY A 461 5.86 -36.15 -6.11
CA GLY A 461 5.28 -37.14 -7.02
C GLY A 461 6.24 -38.27 -7.39
N LEU A 462 7.56 -38.01 -7.40
CA LEU A 462 8.56 -39.06 -7.64
C LEU A 462 8.56 -40.13 -6.55
N HIS A 463 8.05 -39.84 -5.35
CA HIS A 463 7.95 -40.79 -4.23
C HIS A 463 6.59 -41.51 -4.18
N VAL A 464 5.60 -41.15 -5.04
CA VAL A 464 4.25 -41.71 -5.09
C VAL A 464 4.02 -42.31 -6.49
N GLN A 465 4.87 -43.28 -6.87
CA GLN A 465 4.78 -43.92 -8.19
C GLN A 465 3.85 -45.10 -8.13
N ALA A 466 3.06 -45.30 -9.20
CA ALA A 466 2.28 -46.50 -9.40
C ALA A 466 3.20 -47.73 -9.49
N GLY A 467 2.82 -48.83 -8.83
CA GLY A 467 3.64 -50.04 -8.73
C GLY A 467 4.66 -50.03 -7.59
N SER A 468 4.82 -48.93 -6.86
CA SER A 468 5.56 -48.91 -5.60
C SER A 468 4.73 -49.59 -4.50
N TRP A 469 5.32 -50.57 -3.81
CA TRP A 469 4.62 -51.31 -2.75
C TRP A 469 3.96 -50.40 -1.71
N VAL A 470 4.66 -49.36 -1.29
CA VAL A 470 4.16 -48.38 -0.30
C VAL A 470 2.95 -47.63 -0.84
N THR A 471 3.01 -47.19 -2.10
CA THR A 471 1.90 -46.46 -2.75
C THR A 471 0.69 -47.41 -2.94
N ASP A 472 0.89 -48.61 -3.41
CA ASP A 472 -0.17 -49.58 -3.66
C ASP A 472 -0.82 -50.03 -2.35
N GLU A 473 -0.06 -50.26 -1.29
CA GLU A 473 -0.59 -50.60 0.03
C GLU A 473 -1.41 -49.46 0.64
N ASN A 474 -0.90 -48.20 0.62
CA ASN A 474 -1.67 -47.03 1.05
C ASN A 474 -2.97 -46.86 0.24
N LEU A 475 -2.90 -47.09 -1.07
CA LEU A 475 -4.08 -47.01 -1.94
C LEU A 475 -5.11 -48.08 -1.57
N ARG A 476 -4.68 -49.33 -1.33
CA ARG A 476 -5.57 -50.42 -0.90
C ARG A 476 -6.22 -50.15 0.46
N GLN A 477 -5.44 -49.71 1.45
CA GLN A 477 -5.96 -49.40 2.78
C GLN A 477 -7.00 -48.29 2.75
N LEU A 478 -6.71 -47.20 2.00
CA LEU A 478 -7.65 -46.10 1.82
C LEU A 478 -8.91 -46.56 1.04
N ALA A 479 -8.73 -47.32 -0.02
CA ALA A 479 -9.86 -47.87 -0.81
C ALA A 479 -10.74 -48.82 0.04
N ALA A 480 -10.14 -49.68 0.87
CA ALA A 480 -10.87 -50.53 1.79
C ALA A 480 -11.71 -49.71 2.79
N GLY A 481 -11.14 -48.63 3.38
CA GLY A 481 -11.87 -47.73 4.27
C GLY A 481 -13.01 -46.97 3.58
N LEU A 482 -12.90 -46.72 2.27
CA LEU A 482 -13.91 -46.01 1.47
C LEU A 482 -14.95 -46.91 0.82
N SER A 483 -14.73 -48.22 0.82
CA SER A 483 -15.59 -49.19 0.13
C SER A 483 -17.05 -49.14 0.58
N ALA A 484 -17.29 -48.95 1.89
CA ALA A 484 -18.65 -48.85 2.46
C ALA A 484 -19.41 -47.59 2.00
N LYS A 485 -18.70 -46.55 1.50
CA LYS A 485 -19.26 -45.26 1.06
C LYS A 485 -19.17 -45.05 -0.45
N SER A 486 -18.78 -46.07 -1.19
CA SER A 486 -18.55 -45.98 -2.64
C SER A 486 -19.41 -47.02 -3.39
N SER A 487 -19.78 -46.72 -4.63
CA SER A 487 -20.59 -47.57 -5.51
C SER A 487 -19.82 -48.77 -6.11
N GLY A 488 -18.72 -49.20 -5.46
CA GLY A 488 -17.89 -50.31 -5.89
C GLY A 488 -16.40 -50.10 -5.64
N LEU A 489 -15.61 -51.16 -5.76
CA LEU A 489 -14.16 -51.14 -5.49
C LEU A 489 -13.40 -50.16 -6.40
N MET A 490 -13.77 -50.10 -7.69
CA MET A 490 -13.13 -49.16 -8.63
C MET A 490 -13.37 -47.71 -8.26
N ALA A 491 -14.58 -47.34 -7.84
CA ALA A 491 -14.89 -45.98 -7.35
C ALA A 491 -14.18 -45.69 -6.03
N ALA A 492 -14.04 -46.66 -5.13
CA ALA A 492 -13.27 -46.51 -3.89
C ALA A 492 -11.79 -46.27 -4.15
N THR A 493 -11.19 -47.03 -5.11
CA THR A 493 -9.80 -46.85 -5.51
C THR A 493 -9.56 -45.49 -6.16
N GLY A 494 -10.48 -45.03 -7.03
CA GLY A 494 -10.39 -43.67 -7.62
C GLY A 494 -10.40 -42.57 -6.56
N ARG A 495 -11.31 -42.65 -5.58
CA ARG A 495 -11.35 -41.69 -4.45
C ARG A 495 -10.11 -41.77 -3.57
N ALA A 496 -9.56 -42.97 -3.33
CA ALA A 496 -8.32 -43.13 -2.57
C ALA A 496 -7.14 -42.48 -3.29
N ALA A 497 -7.02 -42.62 -4.61
CA ALA A 497 -6.01 -41.97 -5.41
C ALA A 497 -6.15 -40.41 -5.35
N GLU A 498 -7.38 -39.90 -5.42
CA GLU A 498 -7.67 -38.48 -5.27
C GLU A 498 -7.24 -37.92 -3.88
N ILE A 499 -7.47 -38.67 -2.81
CA ILE A 499 -7.04 -38.32 -1.45
C ILE A 499 -5.50 -38.27 -1.36
N ILE A 500 -4.82 -39.26 -1.95
CA ILE A 500 -3.35 -39.28 -1.98
C ILE A 500 -2.83 -38.05 -2.75
N ALA A 501 -3.38 -37.76 -3.93
CA ALA A 501 -3.02 -36.63 -4.75
C ALA A 501 -3.27 -35.29 -4.03
N SER A 502 -4.41 -35.16 -3.34
CA SER A 502 -4.74 -33.96 -2.57
C SER A 502 -3.79 -33.75 -1.39
N LYS A 503 -3.43 -34.81 -0.66
CA LYS A 503 -2.44 -34.75 0.43
C LYS A 503 -1.05 -34.37 -0.09
N LEU A 504 -0.62 -34.94 -1.22
CA LEU A 504 0.65 -34.57 -1.86
C LEU A 504 0.67 -33.09 -2.23
N ARG A 505 -0.40 -32.60 -2.85
CA ARG A 505 -0.54 -31.20 -3.23
C ARG A 505 -0.52 -30.27 -2.00
N LEU A 506 -1.17 -30.68 -0.90
CA LEU A 506 -1.17 -29.94 0.35
C LEU A 506 0.24 -29.81 0.94
N GLN A 507 1.03 -30.87 0.89
CA GLN A 507 2.44 -30.84 1.32
C GLN A 507 3.30 -29.96 0.38
N ALA A 508 3.06 -30.03 -0.94
CA ALA A 508 3.73 -29.17 -1.90
C ALA A 508 3.44 -27.68 -1.63
N TYR A 509 2.20 -27.32 -1.31
CA TYR A 509 1.86 -25.97 -0.88
C TYR A 509 2.56 -25.57 0.41
N SER A 510 2.65 -26.48 1.40
CA SER A 510 3.37 -26.19 2.65
C SER A 510 4.83 -25.83 2.40
N LEU A 511 5.52 -26.60 1.56
CA LEU A 511 6.91 -26.29 1.16
C LEU A 511 7.00 -24.97 0.37
N THR A 512 6.03 -24.71 -0.50
CA THR A 512 5.95 -23.46 -1.26
C THR A 512 5.83 -22.23 -0.35
N PHE A 513 5.03 -22.30 0.71
CA PHE A 513 4.90 -21.20 1.66
C PHE A 513 6.16 -21.00 2.49
N ILE A 514 6.87 -22.06 2.86
CA ILE A 514 8.20 -21.98 3.49
C ILE A 514 9.17 -21.22 2.57
N ASP A 515 9.23 -21.57 1.29
CA ASP A 515 10.06 -20.85 0.32
C ASP A 515 9.63 -19.39 0.19
N GLY A 516 8.33 -19.09 0.25
CA GLY A 516 7.80 -17.74 0.24
C GLY A 516 8.25 -16.92 1.45
N PHE A 517 8.25 -17.50 2.65
CA PHE A 517 8.78 -16.83 3.85
C PHE A 517 10.27 -16.56 3.75
N HIS A 518 11.06 -17.52 3.26
CA HIS A 518 12.48 -17.30 3.00
C HIS A 518 12.72 -16.18 1.99
N LEU A 519 11.96 -16.15 0.90
CA LEU A 519 12.05 -15.10 -0.11
C LEU A 519 11.82 -13.70 0.48
N VAL A 520 10.79 -13.55 1.32
CA VAL A 520 10.52 -12.28 2.02
C VAL A 520 11.62 -11.93 3.01
N ALA A 521 12.16 -12.91 3.75
CA ALA A 521 13.28 -12.68 4.65
C ALA A 521 14.53 -12.17 3.89
N TRP A 522 14.84 -12.77 2.73
CA TRP A 522 15.94 -12.30 1.87
C TRP A 522 15.68 -10.90 1.29
N ALA A 523 14.45 -10.60 0.92
CA ALA A 523 14.07 -9.24 0.49
C ALA A 523 14.30 -8.21 1.62
N CYS A 524 13.92 -8.54 2.85
CA CYS A 524 14.23 -7.71 4.03
C CYS A 524 15.73 -7.51 4.22
N ALA A 525 16.53 -8.56 4.11
CA ALA A 525 18.00 -8.46 4.19
C ALA A 525 18.57 -7.52 3.12
N GLY A 526 18.06 -7.60 1.88
CA GLY A 526 18.43 -6.68 0.81
C GLY A 526 18.07 -5.22 1.12
N ILE A 527 16.89 -4.97 1.73
CA ILE A 527 16.50 -3.62 2.14
C ILE A 527 17.38 -3.13 3.32
N LEU A 528 17.74 -3.99 4.26
CA LEU A 528 18.68 -3.65 5.34
C LEU A 528 20.02 -3.18 4.78
N LEU A 529 20.57 -3.86 3.78
CA LEU A 529 21.76 -3.39 3.08
C LEU A 529 21.54 -2.04 2.39
N LEU A 530 20.38 -1.86 1.75
CA LEU A 530 20.04 -0.59 1.10
C LEU A 530 19.94 0.56 2.13
N THR A 531 19.47 0.30 3.36
CA THR A 531 19.38 1.34 4.40
C THR A 531 20.75 1.89 4.79
N THR A 532 21.83 1.10 4.68
CA THR A 532 23.20 1.56 4.94
C THR A 532 23.69 2.59 3.93
N LEU A 533 23.15 2.56 2.71
CA LEU A 533 23.47 3.50 1.63
C LEU A 533 22.70 4.82 1.73
N LEU A 534 21.65 4.89 2.58
CA LEU A 534 20.88 6.09 2.80
C LEU A 534 21.68 7.13 3.58
N ARG A 535 21.77 8.34 3.07
CA ARG A 535 22.39 9.45 3.78
C ARG A 535 21.47 9.94 4.91
N LYS A 536 22.08 10.30 6.04
CA LYS A 536 21.32 10.87 7.17
C LYS A 536 20.62 12.15 6.75
N ALA A 537 19.36 12.31 7.17
CA ALA A 537 18.67 13.58 7.01
C ALA A 537 19.39 14.66 7.82
N PRO A 538 19.53 15.89 7.28
CA PRO A 538 20.27 16.97 7.96
C PRO A 538 19.62 17.43 9.28
N MET A 539 18.32 17.18 9.47
CA MET A 539 17.59 17.51 10.69
C MET A 539 16.60 16.42 11.07
N ASN A 540 16.47 16.16 12.37
CA ASN A 540 15.48 15.27 12.95
C ASN A 540 14.16 16.01 13.22
N PHE A 541 13.05 15.28 13.41
CA PHE A 541 11.74 15.89 13.74
C PHE A 541 11.78 16.77 14.99
N ALA A 542 12.58 16.43 16.00
CA ALA A 542 12.81 17.26 17.18
C ALA A 542 13.38 18.65 16.82
N GLN A 543 14.40 18.68 15.98
CA GLN A 543 15.02 19.93 15.51
C GLN A 543 14.08 20.78 14.66
N ILE A 544 13.28 20.12 13.79
CA ILE A 544 12.25 20.77 12.98
C ILE A 544 11.20 21.45 13.86
N SER A 545 10.78 20.81 14.95
CA SER A 545 9.81 21.37 15.90
C SER A 545 10.35 22.56 16.68
N LEU A 546 11.62 22.53 17.08
CA LEU A 546 12.30 23.62 17.78
C LEU A 546 12.43 24.87 16.90
N LEU A 547 12.85 24.70 15.64
CA LEU A 547 12.93 25.81 14.68
C LEU A 547 11.58 26.52 14.48
N GLN A 548 10.48 25.76 14.46
CA GLN A 548 9.15 26.36 14.38
C GLN A 548 8.80 27.17 15.62
N GLN A 549 9.13 26.69 16.82
CA GLN A 549 8.89 27.42 18.07
C GLN A 549 9.68 28.72 18.14
N GLU A 550 10.94 28.70 17.74
CA GLU A 550 11.78 29.90 17.66
C GLU A 550 11.22 30.92 16.67
N PHE A 551 10.77 30.46 15.49
CA PHE A 551 10.17 31.36 14.50
C PHE A 551 8.87 32.01 14.99
N ILE A 552 8.00 31.25 15.66
CA ILE A 552 6.74 31.77 16.24
C ILE A 552 7.03 32.76 17.35
N SER A 553 8.01 32.46 18.22
CA SER A 553 8.40 33.34 19.32
C SER A 553 8.99 34.67 18.82
N THR A 554 9.79 34.63 17.75
CA THR A 554 10.38 35.80 17.11
C THR A 554 9.32 36.70 16.47
N LYS A 555 8.35 36.10 15.81
CA LYS A 555 7.23 36.82 15.19
C LYS A 555 6.30 37.47 16.22
N ARG A 556 6.07 36.83 17.39
CA ARG A 556 5.33 37.41 18.51
C ARG A 556 6.04 38.57 19.18
N LYS A 557 7.37 38.63 19.13
CA LYS A 557 8.16 39.76 19.65
C LYS A 557 8.21 40.94 18.68
N GLN A 558 7.89 40.72 17.41
CA GLN A 558 7.88 41.77 16.37
C GLN A 558 6.47 42.34 16.10
N SER A 559 5.41 41.64 16.55
CA SER A 559 4.02 42.14 16.57
C SER A 559 3.69 42.75 17.93
#